data_32d377207efa4d24a7889dff4a60b764
#
_entry.id   32d377207efa4d24a7889dff4a60b764
#
_cell.length_a   1.000
_cell.length_b   1.000
_cell.length_c   1.000
_cell.angle_alpha   90.00
_cell.angle_beta   90.00
_cell.angle_gamma   90.00
#
_symmetry.space_group_name_H-M   'P 1'
#
loop_
_entity.id
_entity.type
_entity.pdbx_description
1 polymer ?
#
loop_
_entity_poly.entity_id
_entity_poly.type
_entity_poly.pdbx_seq_one_letter_code
_entity_poly.pdbx_strand_id
1 'polypeptide(L)'
;MRKSLFSAALLLAASAFAQQPITGFSAKAAQEQAVLEAKFDAQLSAQRIGQYIKDMSSRPHHVGSPGGEAVAQYLLSKFKSFGLDARIETYQVLFPTPKTRVLEMTSPTTYKAILKEPALKEDATSAQTKEQLDIYNCWSADGDVSGELVYVNFGLPEDYEKLASMGIDVKGKIVIARYGRSWRGIKPKVAQEHGAVGCIIYSDPKEDGYYQGDVYPKGAWKNEYGAQRGSVMDMVIYPGDPLTPNVGATADAKRLKREEATNLLKIPVLPIGYKDALPLLSALEGPVVPEEWRGALPITYHAGPGKAKVHLKLEFDWQIRPAHNVIAMVKGSQYPDQWVIRGNHHDAWVNGADDPISGMAALLEEAYAVGELMKTGWRPKRTMVFC
;
A
#
# COMPACT_ATOMS: atom_id res chain seq x y z
N MET A 1 -59.40 52.87 34.23
CA MET A 1 -58.95 51.83 33.27
C MET A 1 -57.70 52.34 32.54
N ARG A 2 -56.56 51.98 32.98
CA ARG A 2 -55.28 52.34 32.33
C ARG A 2 -54.71 51.08 31.60
N LYS A 3 -54.61 51.17 30.29
CA LYS A 3 -53.99 50.14 29.46
C LYS A 3 -52.45 50.41 29.40
N SER A 4 -51.68 49.50 29.98
CA SER A 4 -50.20 49.52 29.84
C SER A 4 -49.85 48.76 28.59
N LEU A 5 -49.17 49.42 27.63
CA LEU A 5 -48.53 48.79 26.51
C LEU A 5 -47.14 48.32 26.95
N PHE A 6 -46.89 47.02 26.90
CA PHE A 6 -45.57 46.44 27.03
C PHE A 6 -44.96 46.33 25.60
N SER A 7 -43.95 47.16 25.33
CA SER A 7 -43.10 46.98 24.12
C SER A 7 -42.05 45.94 24.41
N ALA A 8 -42.17 44.78 23.79
CA ALA A 8 -41.11 43.77 23.79
C ALA A 8 -40.04 44.14 22.72
N ALA A 9 -38.88 44.61 23.18
CA ALA A 9 -37.73 44.77 22.34
C ALA A 9 -37.07 43.39 22.12
N LEU A 10 -37.15 42.83 20.91
CA LEU A 10 -36.45 41.64 20.49
C LEU A 10 -34.95 42.03 20.27
N LEU A 11 -34.10 41.70 21.22
CA LEU A 11 -32.66 41.72 21.05
C LEU A 11 -32.24 40.50 20.21
N LEU A 12 -32.03 40.68 18.92
CA LEU A 12 -31.30 39.76 18.05
C LEU A 12 -29.84 39.75 18.50
N ALA A 13 -29.50 38.82 19.34
CA ALA A 13 -28.10 38.47 19.60
C ALA A 13 -27.51 37.84 18.33
N ALA A 14 -26.83 38.62 17.49
CA ALA A 14 -25.95 38.09 16.47
C ALA A 14 -24.80 37.35 17.17
N SER A 15 -24.88 36.04 17.21
CA SER A 15 -23.78 35.18 17.62
C SER A 15 -22.63 35.39 16.62
N ALA A 16 -21.75 36.32 16.92
CA ALA A 16 -20.45 36.38 16.25
C ALA A 16 -19.72 35.07 16.60
N PHE A 17 -19.75 34.10 15.70
CA PHE A 17 -18.81 32.96 15.78
C PHE A 17 -17.42 33.57 15.77
N ALA A 18 -16.81 33.63 16.93
CA ALA A 18 -15.40 34.01 17.04
C ALA A 18 -14.60 32.96 16.27
N GLN A 19 -14.14 33.33 15.10
CA GLN A 19 -13.33 32.47 14.27
C GLN A 19 -12.07 32.08 15.06
N GLN A 20 -11.82 30.77 15.16
CA GLN A 20 -10.63 30.25 15.88
C GLN A 20 -9.38 30.85 15.23
N PRO A 21 -8.43 31.35 16.01
CA PRO A 21 -7.21 31.94 15.47
C PRO A 21 -6.42 30.87 14.73
N ILE A 22 -6.02 31.16 13.50
CA ILE A 22 -5.10 30.31 12.72
C ILE A 22 -3.69 30.68 13.13
N THR A 23 -2.94 29.70 13.67
CA THR A 23 -1.56 29.90 14.11
C THR A 23 -0.70 30.44 12.97
N GLY A 24 0.02 31.54 13.22
CA GLY A 24 0.87 32.20 12.23
C GLY A 24 0.15 33.22 11.34
N PHE A 25 -1.17 33.42 11.51
CA PHE A 25 -1.94 34.43 10.77
C PHE A 25 -2.30 35.61 11.67
N SER A 26 -2.26 36.83 11.11
CA SER A 26 -2.96 37.97 11.72
C SER A 26 -4.47 37.76 11.64
N ALA A 27 -5.27 38.43 12.49
CA ALA A 27 -6.73 38.32 12.47
C ALA A 27 -7.32 38.60 11.07
N LYS A 28 -6.82 39.62 10.37
CA LYS A 28 -7.23 39.97 8.99
C LYS A 28 -6.87 38.82 8.02
N ALA A 29 -5.62 38.35 8.07
CA ALA A 29 -5.18 37.29 7.19
C ALA A 29 -5.94 35.97 7.45
N ALA A 30 -6.31 35.66 8.70
CA ALA A 30 -7.13 34.51 9.05
C ALA A 30 -8.54 34.60 8.43
N GLN A 31 -9.15 35.80 8.43
CA GLN A 31 -10.46 35.99 7.77
C GLN A 31 -10.36 35.82 6.24
N GLU A 32 -9.34 36.39 5.61
CA GLU A 32 -9.11 36.24 4.16
C GLU A 32 -8.90 34.77 3.80
N GLN A 33 -8.13 34.05 4.62
CA GLN A 33 -7.87 32.61 4.44
C GLN A 33 -9.16 31.78 4.60
N ALA A 34 -9.98 32.04 5.62
CA ALA A 34 -11.25 31.33 5.81
C ALA A 34 -12.23 31.53 4.63
N VAL A 35 -12.28 32.72 4.05
CA VAL A 35 -13.08 32.98 2.84
C VAL A 35 -12.55 32.17 1.65
N LEU A 36 -11.24 32.06 1.52
CA LEU A 36 -10.60 31.26 0.46
C LEU A 36 -10.87 29.77 0.65
N GLU A 37 -10.71 29.26 1.88
CA GLU A 37 -11.00 27.86 2.23
C GLU A 37 -12.45 27.50 1.95
N ALA A 38 -13.41 28.34 2.35
CA ALA A 38 -14.82 28.13 2.07
C ALA A 38 -15.11 28.06 0.55
N LYS A 39 -14.43 28.85 -0.27
CA LYS A 39 -14.54 28.75 -1.73
C LYS A 39 -13.93 27.48 -2.29
N PHE A 40 -12.83 27.02 -1.72
CA PHE A 40 -12.20 25.75 -2.07
C PHE A 40 -13.11 24.56 -1.70
N ASP A 41 -13.58 24.53 -0.45
CA ASP A 41 -14.43 23.44 0.06
C ASP A 41 -15.73 23.29 -0.74
N ALA A 42 -16.29 24.44 -1.19
CA ALA A 42 -17.50 24.44 -2.03
C ALA A 42 -17.29 23.78 -3.42
N GLN A 43 -16.05 23.55 -3.85
CA GLN A 43 -15.75 22.84 -5.10
C GLN A 43 -15.64 21.32 -4.91
N LEU A 44 -15.45 20.83 -3.69
CA LEU A 44 -15.23 19.41 -3.43
C LEU A 44 -16.51 18.57 -3.62
N SER A 45 -16.37 17.41 -4.26
CA SER A 45 -17.49 16.51 -4.56
C SER A 45 -17.13 15.05 -4.30
N ALA A 46 -17.78 14.46 -3.30
CA ALA A 46 -17.64 13.03 -3.02
C ALA A 46 -18.05 12.16 -4.22
N GLN A 47 -19.06 12.60 -4.98
CA GLN A 47 -19.49 11.88 -6.19
C GLN A 47 -18.40 11.87 -7.26
N ARG A 48 -17.68 12.98 -7.45
CA ARG A 48 -16.59 13.07 -8.43
C ARG A 48 -15.39 12.22 -7.99
N ILE A 49 -15.04 12.23 -6.69
CA ILE A 49 -14.04 11.34 -6.11
C ILE A 49 -14.40 9.87 -6.38
N GLY A 50 -15.65 9.47 -6.10
CA GLY A 50 -16.13 8.11 -6.40
C GLY A 50 -16.01 7.74 -7.87
N GLN A 51 -16.28 8.69 -8.79
CA GLN A 51 -16.11 8.47 -10.23
C GLN A 51 -14.64 8.28 -10.61
N TYR A 52 -13.71 9.08 -10.04
CA TYR A 52 -12.28 8.92 -10.26
C TYR A 52 -11.78 7.55 -9.79
N ILE A 53 -12.21 7.10 -8.62
CA ILE A 53 -11.90 5.76 -8.12
C ILE A 53 -12.36 4.69 -9.11
N LYS A 54 -13.63 4.76 -9.53
CA LYS A 54 -14.23 3.82 -10.48
C LYS A 54 -13.48 3.79 -11.82
N ASP A 55 -13.13 4.96 -12.37
CA ASP A 55 -12.45 5.06 -13.66
C ASP A 55 -11.05 4.45 -13.61
N MET A 56 -10.24 4.82 -12.60
CA MET A 56 -8.84 4.41 -12.50
C MET A 56 -8.68 2.96 -12.02
N SER A 57 -9.61 2.43 -11.19
CA SER A 57 -9.54 1.06 -10.68
C SER A 57 -10.33 0.04 -11.51
N SER A 58 -10.82 0.43 -12.70
CA SER A 58 -11.64 -0.44 -13.55
C SER A 58 -10.92 -1.68 -14.07
N ARG A 59 -9.59 -1.68 -14.07
CA ARG A 59 -8.71 -2.80 -14.44
C ARG A 59 -7.38 -2.75 -13.70
N PRO A 60 -6.62 -3.88 -13.66
CA PRO A 60 -5.27 -3.89 -13.12
C PRO A 60 -4.33 -2.90 -13.84
N HIS A 61 -3.43 -2.24 -13.09
CA HIS A 61 -2.59 -1.18 -13.63
C HIS A 61 -1.22 -1.05 -12.90
N HIS A 62 -0.45 -2.14 -12.95
CA HIS A 62 0.88 -2.14 -12.33
C HIS A 62 1.94 -1.39 -13.17
N VAL A 63 3.09 -1.10 -12.57
CA VAL A 63 4.24 -0.47 -13.24
C VAL A 63 4.61 -1.22 -14.52
N GLY A 64 4.73 -0.48 -15.63
CA GLY A 64 5.08 -1.01 -16.94
C GLY A 64 3.97 -1.78 -17.65
N SER A 65 2.75 -1.83 -17.11
CA SER A 65 1.60 -2.41 -17.81
C SER A 65 0.87 -1.40 -18.70
N PRO A 66 0.16 -1.86 -19.74
CA PRO A 66 -0.72 -0.98 -20.51
C PRO A 66 -1.80 -0.30 -19.68
N GLY A 67 -2.29 -0.97 -18.60
CA GLY A 67 -3.19 -0.38 -17.62
C GLY A 67 -2.56 0.78 -16.86
N GLY A 68 -1.31 0.62 -16.41
CA GLY A 68 -0.56 1.67 -15.73
C GLY A 68 -0.34 2.90 -16.59
N GLU A 69 0.02 2.71 -17.87
CA GLU A 69 0.12 3.82 -18.82
C GLU A 69 -1.22 4.52 -19.04
N ALA A 70 -2.32 3.76 -19.18
CA ALA A 70 -3.65 4.35 -19.38
C ALA A 70 -4.09 5.22 -18.20
N VAL A 71 -3.76 4.81 -16.94
CA VAL A 71 -4.03 5.62 -15.75
C VAL A 71 -3.17 6.89 -15.76
N ALA A 72 -1.88 6.81 -16.13
CA ALA A 72 -1.03 7.99 -16.25
C ALA A 72 -1.56 8.99 -17.28
N GLN A 73 -2.02 8.51 -18.44
CA GLN A 73 -2.63 9.35 -19.47
C GLN A 73 -3.97 9.96 -19.02
N TYR A 74 -4.78 9.21 -18.27
CA TYR A 74 -6.00 9.71 -17.66
C TYR A 74 -5.69 10.89 -16.71
N LEU A 75 -4.75 10.72 -15.80
CA LEU A 75 -4.34 11.77 -14.85
C LEU A 75 -3.80 13.00 -15.58
N LEU A 76 -2.91 12.81 -16.57
CA LEU A 76 -2.40 13.90 -17.40
C LEU A 76 -3.53 14.70 -18.02
N SER A 77 -4.52 14.01 -18.62
CA SER A 77 -5.66 14.65 -19.26
C SER A 77 -6.52 15.46 -18.28
N LYS A 78 -6.73 14.91 -17.08
CA LYS A 78 -7.50 15.57 -16.00
C LYS A 78 -6.78 16.82 -15.50
N PHE A 79 -5.50 16.75 -15.14
CA PHE A 79 -4.73 17.89 -14.68
C PHE A 79 -4.72 19.02 -15.73
N LYS A 80 -4.51 18.68 -17.00
CA LYS A 80 -4.60 19.68 -18.08
C LYS A 80 -5.99 20.29 -18.21
N SER A 81 -7.05 19.50 -18.07
CA SER A 81 -8.44 20.02 -18.12
C SER A 81 -8.78 20.97 -16.97
N PHE A 82 -8.09 20.86 -15.84
CA PHE A 82 -8.21 21.76 -14.72
C PHE A 82 -7.38 23.06 -14.88
N GLY A 83 -6.62 23.18 -15.97
CA GLY A 83 -5.80 24.34 -16.27
C GLY A 83 -4.42 24.32 -15.61
N LEU A 84 -3.96 23.17 -15.15
CA LEU A 84 -2.61 23.00 -14.61
C LEU A 84 -1.60 22.69 -15.71
N ASP A 85 -0.36 23.14 -15.54
CA ASP A 85 0.76 22.72 -16.40
C ASP A 85 1.17 21.30 -16.01
N ALA A 86 0.89 20.33 -16.88
CA ALA A 86 1.07 18.92 -16.57
C ALA A 86 1.84 18.15 -17.64
N ARG A 87 2.72 17.24 -17.18
CA ARG A 87 3.53 16.34 -18.02
C ARG A 87 3.69 14.96 -17.37
N ILE A 88 4.13 14.00 -18.16
CA ILE A 88 4.59 12.71 -17.67
C ILE A 88 6.12 12.69 -17.70
N GLU A 89 6.73 12.27 -16.58
CA GLU A 89 8.14 11.93 -16.48
C GLU A 89 8.27 10.42 -16.37
N THR A 90 9.10 9.81 -17.23
CA THR A 90 9.26 8.35 -17.29
C THR A 90 10.62 7.96 -16.77
N TYR A 91 10.62 7.04 -15.82
CA TYR A 91 11.81 6.42 -15.24
C TYR A 91 11.88 4.94 -15.65
N GLN A 92 13.08 4.37 -15.67
CA GLN A 92 13.32 2.98 -16.05
C GLN A 92 13.77 2.19 -14.83
N VAL A 93 12.83 1.52 -14.16
CA VAL A 93 13.06 0.88 -12.85
C VAL A 93 13.09 -0.64 -12.95
N LEU A 94 13.89 -1.27 -12.08
CA LEU A 94 13.86 -2.72 -11.95
C LEU A 94 12.51 -3.14 -11.31
N PHE A 95 11.67 -3.81 -12.08
CA PHE A 95 10.36 -4.26 -11.60
C PHE A 95 10.12 -5.73 -11.95
N PRO A 96 10.55 -6.67 -11.09
CA PRO A 96 10.36 -8.09 -11.32
C PRO A 96 8.89 -8.48 -11.20
N THR A 97 8.44 -9.34 -12.12
CA THR A 97 7.10 -9.91 -12.12
C THR A 97 7.16 -11.43 -11.93
N PRO A 98 6.15 -12.08 -11.30
CA PRO A 98 6.20 -13.50 -11.00
C PRO A 98 6.10 -14.34 -12.28
N LYS A 99 6.94 -15.38 -12.35
CA LYS A 99 6.99 -16.37 -13.44
C LYS A 99 6.61 -17.76 -12.95
N THR A 100 7.21 -18.21 -11.86
CA THR A 100 6.90 -19.49 -11.20
C THR A 100 6.65 -19.25 -9.72
N ARG A 101 5.58 -19.84 -9.18
CA ARG A 101 5.25 -19.80 -7.76
C ARG A 101 4.72 -21.16 -7.34
N VAL A 102 5.46 -21.86 -6.48
CA VAL A 102 5.07 -23.14 -5.88
C VAL A 102 5.27 -23.05 -4.38
N LEU A 103 4.25 -23.40 -3.64
CA LEU A 103 4.31 -23.64 -2.20
C LEU A 103 3.57 -24.95 -1.92
N GLU A 104 4.28 -25.93 -1.40
CA GLU A 104 3.74 -27.25 -1.10
C GLU A 104 4.21 -27.68 0.29
N MET A 105 3.29 -28.18 1.11
CA MET A 105 3.64 -28.98 2.28
C MET A 105 3.85 -30.42 1.84
N THR A 106 4.99 -31.00 2.17
CA THR A 106 5.38 -32.37 1.78
C THR A 106 5.28 -33.37 2.93
N SER A 107 5.18 -32.88 4.17
CA SER A 107 5.03 -33.65 5.40
C SER A 107 4.33 -32.80 6.46
N PRO A 108 3.51 -33.37 7.39
CA PRO A 108 3.13 -34.80 7.52
C PRO A 108 2.09 -35.24 6.48
N THR A 109 1.41 -34.31 5.85
CA THR A 109 0.43 -34.55 4.78
C THR A 109 0.81 -33.69 3.58
N THR A 110 0.44 -34.14 2.38
CA THR A 110 0.66 -33.34 1.18
C THR A 110 -0.41 -32.28 1.06
N TYR A 111 0.01 -31.01 0.87
CA TYR A 111 -0.87 -29.90 0.58
C TYR A 111 -0.21 -28.98 -0.45
N LYS A 112 -0.95 -28.56 -1.46
CA LYS A 112 -0.50 -27.58 -2.46
C LYS A 112 -1.29 -26.29 -2.28
N ALA A 113 -0.57 -25.20 -2.06
CA ALA A 113 -1.17 -23.87 -1.90
C ALA A 113 -1.92 -23.44 -3.17
N ILE A 114 -3.05 -22.77 -2.98
CA ILE A 114 -3.95 -22.33 -4.06
C ILE A 114 -3.32 -21.13 -4.78
N LEU A 115 -2.73 -20.20 -4.06
CA LEU A 115 -2.04 -18.99 -4.55
C LEU A 115 -2.86 -18.20 -5.59
N LYS A 116 -4.16 -18.18 -5.46
CA LYS A 116 -5.08 -17.51 -6.36
C LYS A 116 -6.29 -16.96 -5.63
N GLU A 117 -6.64 -15.74 -5.93
CA GLU A 117 -7.89 -15.12 -5.50
C GLU A 117 -8.99 -15.45 -6.52
N PRO A 118 -10.13 -16.03 -6.11
CA PRO A 118 -11.23 -16.31 -7.03
C PRO A 118 -11.91 -15.00 -7.45
N ALA A 119 -12.47 -15.00 -8.65
CA ALA A 119 -13.36 -13.92 -9.08
C ALA A 119 -14.60 -13.87 -8.19
N LEU A 120 -15.06 -12.66 -7.88
CA LEU A 120 -16.23 -12.41 -7.05
C LEU A 120 -17.44 -12.04 -7.92
N LYS A 121 -18.57 -12.68 -7.66
CA LYS A 121 -19.79 -12.46 -8.44
C LYS A 121 -20.30 -11.01 -8.31
N GLU A 122 -20.08 -10.41 -7.14
CA GLU A 122 -20.52 -9.06 -6.80
C GLU A 122 -19.64 -7.96 -7.41
N ASP A 123 -18.43 -8.34 -7.86
CA ASP A 123 -17.46 -7.42 -8.47
C ASP A 123 -16.95 -7.97 -9.80
N ALA A 124 -17.54 -7.50 -10.89
CA ALA A 124 -17.16 -7.93 -12.24
C ALA A 124 -15.70 -7.58 -12.59
N THR A 125 -15.08 -6.56 -11.95
CA THR A 125 -13.69 -6.20 -12.19
C THR A 125 -12.71 -7.23 -11.64
N SER A 126 -13.11 -8.01 -10.64
CA SER A 126 -12.32 -9.10 -10.04
C SER A 126 -12.01 -10.24 -11.02
N ALA A 127 -12.78 -10.36 -12.10
CA ALA A 127 -12.55 -11.34 -13.17
C ALA A 127 -11.52 -10.90 -14.23
N GLN A 128 -11.06 -9.65 -14.18
CA GLN A 128 -10.10 -9.10 -15.13
C GLN A 128 -8.67 -9.47 -14.76
N THR A 129 -8.22 -10.64 -15.17
CA THR A 129 -6.92 -11.19 -14.79
C THR A 129 -5.80 -11.00 -15.82
N LYS A 130 -6.08 -10.39 -16.99
CA LYS A 130 -5.12 -10.29 -18.11
C LYS A 130 -3.83 -9.53 -17.72
N GLU A 131 -3.95 -8.46 -16.94
CA GLU A 131 -2.83 -7.63 -16.48
C GLU A 131 -2.65 -7.72 -14.96
N GLN A 132 -3.42 -8.58 -14.31
CA GLN A 132 -3.31 -8.76 -12.87
C GLN A 132 -2.02 -9.49 -12.52
N LEU A 133 -1.22 -8.88 -11.64
CA LEU A 133 -0.09 -9.57 -11.06
C LEU A 133 -0.58 -10.71 -10.15
N ASP A 134 -0.01 -11.85 -10.32
CA ASP A 134 -0.21 -12.99 -9.42
C ASP A 134 0.18 -12.64 -7.97
N ILE A 135 -0.27 -13.45 -7.01
CA ILE A 135 0.11 -13.30 -5.60
C ILE A 135 1.63 -13.47 -5.47
N TYR A 136 2.36 -12.42 -5.07
CA TYR A 136 3.81 -12.44 -4.86
C TYR A 136 4.28 -11.25 -4.04
N ASN A 137 5.53 -11.27 -3.57
CA ASN A 137 6.24 -10.10 -3.08
C ASN A 137 7.31 -9.67 -4.08
N CYS A 138 7.22 -8.41 -4.53
CA CYS A 138 8.18 -7.82 -5.46
C CYS A 138 9.57 -7.71 -4.80
N TRP A 139 10.62 -7.97 -5.58
CA TRP A 139 12.02 -8.04 -5.12
C TRP A 139 12.32 -9.16 -4.11
N SER A 140 11.46 -10.17 -4.03
CA SER A 140 11.85 -11.47 -3.48
C SER A 140 12.94 -12.09 -4.34
N ALA A 141 13.86 -12.85 -3.74
CA ALA A 141 14.80 -13.61 -4.53
C ALA A 141 14.13 -14.77 -5.29
N ASP A 142 14.71 -15.16 -6.43
CA ASP A 142 14.49 -16.47 -7.00
C ASP A 142 14.99 -17.54 -6.01
N GLY A 143 14.37 -18.71 -5.97
CA GLY A 143 14.82 -19.81 -5.12
C GLY A 143 13.97 -21.06 -5.28
N ASP A 144 14.59 -22.18 -4.97
CA ASP A 144 13.99 -23.51 -4.96
C ASP A 144 14.48 -24.23 -3.70
N VAL A 145 13.73 -24.12 -2.61
CA VAL A 145 14.15 -24.49 -1.26
C VAL A 145 13.12 -25.40 -0.58
N SER A 146 13.62 -26.32 0.25
CA SER A 146 12.78 -27.16 1.11
C SER A 146 13.32 -27.14 2.52
N GLY A 147 12.44 -27.15 3.50
CA GLY A 147 12.84 -27.13 4.90
C GLY A 147 11.69 -27.39 5.87
N GLU A 148 12.04 -27.61 7.12
CA GLU A 148 11.07 -27.59 8.22
C GLU A 148 10.46 -26.20 8.34
N LEU A 149 9.17 -26.14 8.73
CA LEU A 149 8.46 -24.88 8.91
C LEU A 149 8.52 -24.42 10.36
N VAL A 150 8.78 -23.12 10.59
CA VAL A 150 8.76 -22.48 11.91
C VAL A 150 7.88 -21.24 11.87
N TYR A 151 6.97 -21.11 12.82
CA TYR A 151 6.15 -19.92 13.00
C TYR A 151 6.91 -18.88 13.83
N VAL A 152 7.04 -17.67 13.31
CA VAL A 152 7.86 -16.60 13.86
C VAL A 152 7.05 -15.34 14.22
N ASN A 153 5.79 -15.49 14.59
CA ASN A 153 4.89 -14.38 14.93
C ASN A 153 4.89 -13.28 13.85
N PHE A 154 5.29 -12.07 14.17
CA PHE A 154 5.43 -10.97 13.20
C PHE A 154 6.81 -10.92 12.51
N GLY A 155 7.74 -11.80 12.89
CA GLY A 155 9.09 -11.86 12.32
C GLY A 155 9.95 -10.65 12.64
N LEU A 156 9.78 -10.06 13.81
CA LEU A 156 10.57 -8.96 14.35
C LEU A 156 11.80 -9.50 15.12
N PRO A 157 12.85 -8.72 15.36
CA PRO A 157 14.02 -9.16 16.12
C PRO A 157 13.66 -9.81 17.47
N GLU A 158 12.75 -9.19 18.23
CA GLU A 158 12.28 -9.71 19.52
C GLU A 158 11.55 -11.06 19.43
N ASP A 159 10.93 -11.37 18.27
CA ASP A 159 10.30 -12.66 18.02
C ASP A 159 11.36 -13.77 17.90
N TYR A 160 12.50 -13.48 17.28
CA TYR A 160 13.61 -14.43 17.17
C TYR A 160 14.36 -14.62 18.50
N GLU A 161 14.50 -13.56 19.31
CA GLU A 161 14.99 -13.66 20.69
C GLU A 161 14.08 -14.59 21.52
N LYS A 162 12.77 -14.44 21.37
CA LYS A 162 11.78 -15.30 22.03
C LYS A 162 11.90 -16.75 21.57
N LEU A 163 12.03 -17.02 20.27
CA LEU A 163 12.25 -18.37 19.74
C LEU A 163 13.54 -18.99 20.30
N ALA A 164 14.63 -18.23 20.33
CA ALA A 164 15.89 -18.69 20.92
C ALA A 164 15.72 -19.07 22.40
N SER A 165 14.97 -18.29 23.18
CA SER A 165 14.66 -18.61 24.58
C SER A 165 13.80 -19.89 24.74
N MET A 166 13.08 -20.29 23.69
CA MET A 166 12.31 -21.55 23.62
C MET A 166 13.14 -22.72 23.05
N GLY A 167 14.44 -22.50 22.76
CA GLY A 167 15.32 -23.49 22.16
C GLY A 167 15.07 -23.76 20.67
N ILE A 168 14.43 -22.82 19.97
CA ILE A 168 14.08 -22.95 18.54
C ILE A 168 15.05 -22.11 17.71
N ASP A 169 15.73 -22.75 16.77
CA ASP A 169 16.60 -22.14 15.76
C ASP A 169 15.93 -22.23 14.38
N VAL A 170 16.01 -21.16 13.60
CA VAL A 170 15.44 -21.09 12.24
C VAL A 170 16.48 -21.32 11.12
N LYS A 171 17.73 -21.51 11.48
CA LYS A 171 18.82 -21.74 10.50
C LYS A 171 18.52 -22.94 9.62
N GLY A 172 18.57 -22.74 8.29
CA GLY A 172 18.27 -23.76 7.29
C GLY A 172 16.78 -24.13 7.17
N LYS A 173 15.88 -23.40 7.87
CA LYS A 173 14.45 -23.65 7.85
C LYS A 173 13.69 -22.60 7.04
N ILE A 174 12.44 -22.86 6.74
CA ILE A 174 11.52 -21.89 6.15
C ILE A 174 10.66 -21.31 7.29
N VAL A 175 10.54 -19.99 7.34
CA VAL A 175 9.72 -19.33 8.36
C VAL A 175 8.37 -18.89 7.79
N ILE A 176 7.34 -18.90 8.66
CA ILE A 176 6.03 -18.31 8.37
C ILE A 176 5.74 -17.20 9.38
N ALA A 177 5.55 -15.97 8.88
CA ALA A 177 5.25 -14.77 9.67
C ALA A 177 3.88 -14.20 9.30
N ARG A 178 3.21 -13.56 10.26
CA ARG A 178 1.99 -12.78 9.94
C ARG A 178 2.32 -11.33 9.60
N TYR A 179 1.47 -10.72 8.75
CA TYR A 179 1.50 -9.29 8.51
C TYR A 179 1.18 -8.48 9.79
N GLY A 180 1.70 -7.28 9.85
CA GLY A 180 1.48 -6.37 10.97
C GLY A 180 2.77 -6.01 11.72
N ARG A 181 2.67 -5.00 12.57
CA ARG A 181 3.70 -4.50 13.48
C ARG A 181 4.94 -3.87 12.85
N SER A 182 5.25 -4.15 11.58
CA SER A 182 6.38 -3.57 10.87
C SER A 182 6.15 -3.51 9.36
N TRP A 183 7.05 -2.80 8.66
CA TRP A 183 7.19 -2.94 7.22
C TRP A 183 7.42 -4.41 6.84
N ARG A 184 6.73 -4.88 5.79
CA ARG A 184 6.76 -6.30 5.42
C ARG A 184 8.15 -6.83 5.10
N GLY A 185 9.04 -6.00 4.54
CA GLY A 185 10.42 -6.38 4.20
C GLY A 185 11.31 -6.67 5.42
N ILE A 186 10.95 -6.19 6.61
CA ILE A 186 11.67 -6.51 7.87
C ILE A 186 11.57 -8.01 8.17
N LYS A 187 10.42 -8.63 7.92
CA LYS A 187 10.19 -10.05 8.23
C LYS A 187 11.19 -10.98 7.53
N PRO A 188 11.32 -10.95 6.18
CA PRO A 188 12.31 -11.78 5.50
C PRO A 188 13.76 -11.29 5.71
N LYS A 189 13.99 -10.00 5.96
CA LYS A 189 15.32 -9.49 6.33
C LYS A 189 15.81 -10.17 7.60
N VAL A 190 15.04 -10.09 8.69
CA VAL A 190 15.41 -10.69 9.98
C VAL A 190 15.49 -12.22 9.87
N ALA A 191 14.58 -12.85 9.09
CA ALA A 191 14.65 -14.28 8.81
C ALA A 191 16.01 -14.66 8.14
N GLN A 192 16.42 -13.93 7.14
CA GLN A 192 17.69 -14.12 6.44
C GLN A 192 18.89 -13.91 7.37
N GLU A 193 18.87 -12.88 8.23
CA GLU A 193 19.90 -12.61 9.22
C GLU A 193 20.07 -13.75 10.22
N HIS A 194 18.98 -14.45 10.56
CA HIS A 194 18.98 -15.66 11.38
C HIS A 194 19.19 -16.97 10.61
N GLY A 195 19.55 -16.89 9.30
CA GLY A 195 19.89 -18.02 8.48
C GLY A 195 18.73 -18.86 7.97
N ALA A 196 17.50 -18.37 7.99
CA ALA A 196 16.38 -19.00 7.31
C ALA A 196 16.61 -19.03 5.80
N VAL A 197 16.11 -20.07 5.11
CA VAL A 197 16.29 -20.25 3.66
C VAL A 197 15.09 -19.80 2.84
N GLY A 198 13.98 -19.45 3.48
CA GLY A 198 12.78 -18.91 2.83
C GLY A 198 11.84 -18.30 3.86
N CYS A 199 10.95 -17.40 3.40
CA CYS A 199 9.98 -16.72 4.24
C CYS A 199 8.60 -16.73 3.58
N ILE A 200 7.59 -17.16 4.33
CA ILE A 200 6.18 -17.07 3.96
C ILE A 200 5.55 -15.99 4.82
N ILE A 201 4.74 -15.09 4.22
CA ILE A 201 4.05 -14.06 4.98
C ILE A 201 2.55 -14.23 4.76
N TYR A 202 1.74 -14.27 5.82
CA TYR A 202 0.30 -14.41 5.68
C TYR A 202 -0.47 -13.32 6.42
N SER A 203 -1.67 -12.98 5.92
CA SER A 203 -2.61 -12.12 6.64
C SER A 203 -3.41 -13.00 7.61
N ASP A 204 -3.17 -12.83 8.93
CA ASP A 204 -3.97 -13.53 9.94
C ASP A 204 -5.34 -12.84 10.06
N PRO A 205 -6.45 -13.59 10.18
CA PRO A 205 -7.78 -13.00 10.32
C PRO A 205 -7.96 -12.18 11.61
N LYS A 206 -7.04 -12.26 12.57
CA LYS A 206 -7.03 -11.41 13.78
C LYS A 206 -6.74 -9.96 13.43
N GLU A 207 -5.79 -9.70 12.53
CA GLU A 207 -5.39 -8.37 12.09
C GLU A 207 -6.20 -7.89 10.88
N ASP A 208 -6.52 -8.80 9.93
CA ASP A 208 -7.15 -8.45 8.67
C ASP A 208 -8.00 -9.61 8.14
N GLY A 209 -9.19 -9.78 8.69
CA GLY A 209 -10.12 -10.83 8.30
C GLY A 209 -11.38 -10.89 9.18
N TYR A 210 -12.02 -12.04 9.24
CA TYR A 210 -13.32 -12.27 9.88
C TYR A 210 -13.38 -11.92 11.39
N TYR A 211 -12.24 -11.85 12.05
CA TYR A 211 -12.18 -11.47 13.46
C TYR A 211 -12.48 -9.99 13.68
N GLN A 212 -12.18 -9.16 12.69
CA GLN A 212 -12.44 -7.72 12.71
C GLN A 212 -13.85 -7.34 12.27
N GLY A 213 -14.51 -8.19 11.47
CA GLY A 213 -15.84 -7.94 10.93
C GLY A 213 -16.11 -8.70 9.63
N ASP A 214 -17.14 -8.27 8.91
CA ASP A 214 -17.50 -8.90 7.65
C ASP A 214 -16.38 -8.78 6.61
N VAL A 215 -16.07 -9.90 5.97
CA VAL A 215 -15.07 -9.95 4.90
C VAL A 215 -15.67 -9.59 3.55
N TYR A 216 -14.82 -9.11 2.65
CA TYR A 216 -15.23 -8.78 1.29
C TYR A 216 -15.84 -10.00 0.57
N PRO A 217 -17.01 -9.86 -0.15
CA PRO A 217 -17.62 -8.59 -0.58
C PRO A 217 -18.68 -8.00 0.38
N LYS A 218 -19.00 -8.63 1.50
CA LYS A 218 -19.99 -8.11 2.45
C LYS A 218 -19.47 -6.94 3.27
N GLY A 219 -18.20 -6.96 3.62
CA GLY A 219 -17.52 -5.92 4.37
C GLY A 219 -16.14 -5.61 3.80
N ALA A 220 -15.35 -4.83 4.53
CA ALA A 220 -14.06 -4.33 4.06
C ALA A 220 -12.89 -5.27 4.32
N TRP A 221 -13.06 -6.28 5.20
CA TRP A 221 -11.96 -7.11 5.66
C TRP A 221 -11.59 -8.20 4.65
N LYS A 222 -10.36 -8.68 4.72
CA LYS A 222 -9.82 -9.66 3.80
C LYS A 222 -10.51 -11.01 3.92
N ASN A 223 -10.94 -11.59 2.80
CA ASN A 223 -11.43 -12.96 2.76
C ASN A 223 -10.29 -13.98 2.80
N GLU A 224 -10.63 -15.27 2.92
CA GLU A 224 -9.66 -16.36 3.13
C GLU A 224 -8.62 -16.51 2.00
N TYR A 225 -8.91 -16.07 0.79
CA TYR A 225 -8.01 -16.16 -0.36
C TYR A 225 -7.14 -14.93 -0.54
N GLY A 226 -7.53 -13.80 0.06
CA GLY A 226 -6.85 -12.53 -0.11
C GLY A 226 -5.43 -12.57 0.45
N ALA A 227 -4.45 -12.21 -0.38
CA ALA A 227 -3.06 -12.11 0.00
C ALA A 227 -2.52 -10.71 -0.29
N GLN A 228 -1.77 -10.14 0.64
CA GLN A 228 -1.18 -8.83 0.47
C GLN A 228 0.08 -8.92 -0.41
N ARG A 229 0.03 -8.36 -1.61
CA ARG A 229 1.19 -8.13 -2.46
C ARG A 229 2.04 -7.00 -1.90
N GLY A 230 3.14 -6.71 -2.53
CA GLY A 230 3.98 -5.57 -2.17
C GLY A 230 5.46 -5.87 -2.21
N SER A 231 6.27 -4.84 -2.01
CA SER A 231 7.73 -4.90 -1.97
C SER A 231 8.24 -5.54 -0.68
N VAL A 232 9.30 -6.35 -0.78
CA VAL A 232 10.06 -6.87 0.36
C VAL A 232 11.53 -6.49 0.32
N MET A 233 11.92 -5.57 -0.58
CA MET A 233 13.29 -5.08 -0.57
C MET A 233 13.64 -4.39 0.76
N ASP A 234 14.91 -4.36 1.15
CA ASP A 234 15.36 -3.69 2.37
C ASP A 234 15.35 -2.16 2.20
N MET A 235 14.17 -1.56 2.41
CA MET A 235 13.98 -0.12 2.31
C MET A 235 14.69 0.67 3.41
N VAL A 236 15.14 0.02 4.48
CA VAL A 236 15.92 0.67 5.54
C VAL A 236 17.31 1.05 5.03
N ILE A 237 17.90 0.21 4.18
CA ILE A 237 19.19 0.51 3.53
C ILE A 237 18.99 1.58 2.46
N TYR A 238 18.01 1.36 1.56
CA TYR A 238 17.75 2.26 0.44
C TYR A 238 16.34 2.02 -0.14
N PRO A 239 15.45 3.02 -0.17
CA PRO A 239 14.06 2.85 -0.61
C PRO A 239 13.84 3.03 -2.13
N GLY A 240 14.85 3.46 -2.88
CA GLY A 240 14.74 3.72 -4.33
C GLY A 240 14.94 2.49 -5.20
N ASP A 241 15.03 2.71 -6.52
CA ASP A 241 15.30 1.62 -7.47
C ASP A 241 16.61 0.89 -7.12
N PRO A 242 16.59 -0.44 -6.97
CA PRO A 242 17.75 -1.21 -6.52
C PRO A 242 19.03 -1.03 -7.36
N LEU A 243 18.89 -0.72 -8.65
CA LEU A 243 20.01 -0.64 -9.57
C LEU A 243 20.56 0.79 -9.75
N THR A 244 19.87 1.80 -9.24
CA THR A 244 20.27 3.21 -9.35
C THR A 244 20.33 3.92 -8.00
N PRO A 245 21.18 3.42 -7.03
CA PRO A 245 21.24 4.04 -5.71
C PRO A 245 21.70 5.50 -5.81
N ASN A 246 20.95 6.39 -5.09
CA ASN A 246 21.24 7.83 -4.97
C ASN A 246 21.11 8.66 -6.25
N VAL A 247 20.60 8.09 -7.34
CA VAL A 247 20.35 8.81 -8.59
C VAL A 247 18.95 8.46 -9.13
N GLY A 248 18.37 9.34 -9.95
CA GLY A 248 17.12 9.03 -10.65
C GLY A 248 17.33 7.90 -11.65
N ALA A 249 16.38 6.96 -11.72
CA ALA A 249 16.38 5.84 -12.68
C ALA A 249 16.02 6.29 -14.10
N THR A 250 16.69 7.34 -14.62
CA THR A 250 16.51 7.83 -15.99
C THR A 250 16.99 6.81 -17.02
N ALA A 251 16.63 7.00 -18.30
CA ALA A 251 17.00 6.05 -19.36
C ALA A 251 18.52 5.89 -19.51
N ASP A 252 19.26 6.95 -19.27
CA ASP A 252 20.74 7.03 -19.35
C ASP A 252 21.46 6.78 -18.02
N ALA A 253 20.74 6.53 -16.93
CA ALA A 253 21.34 6.27 -15.63
C ALA A 253 22.26 5.05 -15.64
N LYS A 254 23.44 5.19 -15.03
CA LYS A 254 24.35 4.07 -14.81
C LYS A 254 23.75 3.14 -13.75
N ARG A 255 23.58 1.87 -14.11
CA ARG A 255 22.98 0.85 -13.24
C ARG A 255 24.00 -0.10 -12.68
N LEU A 256 23.77 -0.52 -11.44
CA LEU A 256 24.45 -1.66 -10.84
C LEU A 256 24.00 -2.96 -11.51
N LYS A 257 24.79 -4.00 -11.39
CA LYS A 257 24.32 -5.37 -11.60
C LYS A 257 23.40 -5.76 -10.44
N ARG A 258 22.47 -6.68 -10.68
CA ARG A 258 21.52 -7.14 -9.65
C ARG A 258 22.21 -7.68 -8.40
N GLU A 259 23.32 -8.39 -8.60
CA GLU A 259 24.11 -9.00 -7.52
C GLU A 259 24.83 -7.95 -6.64
N GLU A 260 24.99 -6.73 -7.14
CA GLU A 260 25.60 -5.59 -6.43
C GLU A 260 24.60 -4.77 -5.64
N ALA A 261 23.29 -4.97 -5.89
CA ALA A 261 22.24 -4.24 -5.19
C ALA A 261 22.12 -4.70 -3.73
N THR A 262 22.38 -3.79 -2.80
CA THR A 262 22.49 -4.11 -1.36
C THR A 262 21.14 -4.25 -0.68
N ASN A 263 20.07 -3.71 -1.26
CA ASN A 263 18.71 -3.73 -0.71
C ASN A 263 17.84 -4.88 -1.23
N LEU A 264 18.40 -5.77 -2.08
CA LEU A 264 17.72 -6.99 -2.52
C LEU A 264 18.00 -8.14 -1.55
N LEU A 265 16.93 -8.84 -1.15
CA LEU A 265 17.02 -10.04 -0.32
C LEU A 265 17.58 -11.23 -1.12
N LYS A 266 18.13 -12.22 -0.40
CA LYS A 266 18.75 -13.42 -0.98
C LYS A 266 17.92 -14.70 -0.77
N ILE A 267 16.80 -14.62 -0.04
CA ILE A 267 15.91 -15.74 0.20
C ILE A 267 14.56 -15.52 -0.51
N PRO A 268 13.90 -16.58 -1.00
CA PRO A 268 12.56 -16.49 -1.58
C PRO A 268 11.52 -16.10 -0.52
N VAL A 269 10.61 -15.20 -0.90
CA VAL A 269 9.54 -14.66 -0.04
C VAL A 269 8.21 -14.73 -0.76
N LEU A 270 7.21 -15.35 -0.15
CA LEU A 270 5.88 -15.51 -0.74
C LEU A 270 4.78 -15.08 0.23
N PRO A 271 3.87 -14.15 -0.15
CA PRO A 271 2.67 -13.86 0.61
C PRO A 271 1.58 -14.89 0.29
N ILE A 272 0.77 -15.22 1.30
CA ILE A 272 -0.38 -16.14 1.13
C ILE A 272 -1.61 -15.63 1.87
N GLY A 273 -2.79 -16.07 1.46
CA GLY A 273 -4.03 -15.91 2.22
C GLY A 273 -4.10 -16.89 3.40
N TYR A 274 -4.99 -16.61 4.35
CA TYR A 274 -5.12 -17.49 5.52
C TYR A 274 -5.75 -18.84 5.18
N LYS A 275 -6.37 -19.02 4.01
CA LYS A 275 -6.78 -20.32 3.48
C LYS A 275 -5.60 -21.25 3.30
N ASP A 276 -4.51 -20.74 2.71
CA ASP A 276 -3.28 -21.49 2.49
C ASP A 276 -2.44 -21.61 3.76
N ALA A 277 -2.50 -20.61 4.66
CA ALA A 277 -1.77 -20.64 5.93
C ALA A 277 -2.33 -21.66 6.93
N LEU A 278 -3.65 -21.87 6.95
CA LEU A 278 -4.32 -22.75 7.90
C LEU A 278 -3.75 -24.20 7.92
N PRO A 279 -3.64 -24.92 6.79
CA PRO A 279 -3.08 -26.27 6.81
C PRO A 279 -1.60 -26.29 7.21
N LEU A 280 -0.82 -25.27 6.84
CA LEU A 280 0.60 -25.17 7.19
C LEU A 280 0.78 -24.98 8.70
N LEU A 281 0.05 -24.05 9.30
CA LEU A 281 0.11 -23.76 10.74
C LEU A 281 -0.50 -24.89 11.58
N SER A 282 -1.54 -25.57 11.08
CA SER A 282 -2.15 -26.72 11.75
C SER A 282 -1.20 -27.93 11.84
N ALA A 283 -0.22 -28.02 10.95
CA ALA A 283 0.75 -29.10 10.91
C ALA A 283 1.99 -28.86 11.82
N LEU A 284 2.10 -27.66 12.40
CA LEU A 284 3.19 -27.35 13.31
C LEU A 284 3.02 -28.11 14.64
N GLU A 285 4.14 -28.55 15.17
CA GLU A 285 4.27 -29.22 16.48
C GLU A 285 5.19 -28.37 17.39
N GLY A 286 5.70 -28.97 18.46
CA GLY A 286 6.59 -28.30 19.41
C GLY A 286 5.86 -27.44 20.41
N PRO A 287 6.52 -26.42 21.02
CA PRO A 287 5.93 -25.61 22.06
C PRO A 287 4.71 -24.83 21.56
N VAL A 288 3.67 -24.74 22.41
CA VAL A 288 2.56 -23.82 22.18
C VAL A 288 3.11 -22.38 22.33
N VAL A 289 2.76 -21.51 21.40
CA VAL A 289 3.22 -20.13 21.41
C VAL A 289 2.61 -19.32 22.56
N PRO A 290 3.25 -18.24 23.01
CA PRO A 290 2.67 -17.30 23.97
C PRO A 290 1.31 -16.76 23.50
N GLU A 291 0.47 -16.30 24.43
CA GLU A 291 -0.88 -15.84 24.14
C GLU A 291 -0.88 -14.67 23.14
N GLU A 292 0.04 -13.75 23.27
CA GLU A 292 0.20 -12.59 22.39
C GLU A 292 0.60 -12.94 20.96
N TRP A 293 1.12 -14.15 20.73
CA TRP A 293 1.45 -14.67 19.41
C TRP A 293 0.29 -15.35 18.70
N ARG A 294 -0.82 -15.58 19.41
CA ARG A 294 -1.98 -16.25 18.82
C ARG A 294 -2.70 -15.35 17.85
N GLY A 295 -2.96 -15.87 16.66
CA GLY A 295 -3.87 -15.30 15.69
C GLY A 295 -5.34 -15.69 15.97
N ALA A 296 -6.17 -15.61 14.93
CA ALA A 296 -7.58 -15.97 15.01
C ALA A 296 -7.96 -17.18 14.14
N LEU A 297 -7.00 -17.93 13.61
CA LEU A 297 -7.30 -19.21 13.00
C LEU A 297 -7.79 -20.21 14.06
N PRO A 298 -8.73 -21.14 13.73
CA PRO A 298 -9.32 -22.09 14.67
C PRO A 298 -8.37 -23.27 14.97
N ILE A 299 -7.15 -22.97 15.44
CA ILE A 299 -6.09 -23.93 15.74
C ILE A 299 -5.40 -23.59 17.07
N THR A 300 -4.68 -24.57 17.62
CA THR A 300 -3.63 -24.29 18.59
C THR A 300 -2.37 -23.88 17.84
N TYR A 301 -1.86 -22.68 18.12
CA TYR A 301 -0.63 -22.19 17.49
C TYR A 301 0.59 -22.79 18.17
N HIS A 302 1.40 -23.49 17.38
CA HIS A 302 2.69 -24.04 17.79
C HIS A 302 3.81 -23.31 17.07
N ALA A 303 4.95 -23.17 17.71
CA ALA A 303 6.09 -22.50 17.10
C ALA A 303 6.82 -23.39 16.07
N GLY A 304 6.73 -24.71 16.19
CA GLY A 304 7.56 -25.64 15.41
C GLY A 304 9.00 -25.72 15.97
N PRO A 305 9.95 -26.28 15.23
CA PRO A 305 9.66 -27.18 14.12
C PRO A 305 9.02 -28.47 14.58
N GLY A 306 8.46 -29.23 13.66
CA GLY A 306 7.89 -30.53 13.90
C GLY A 306 8.04 -31.38 12.64
N LYS A 307 6.98 -32.11 12.28
CA LYS A 307 6.97 -32.90 11.03
C LYS A 307 6.65 -32.03 9.81
N ALA A 308 6.21 -30.77 10.00
CA ALA A 308 5.84 -29.89 8.90
C ALA A 308 7.07 -29.52 8.06
N LYS A 309 7.09 -30.01 6.82
CA LYS A 309 8.09 -29.65 5.81
C LYS A 309 7.42 -29.03 4.62
N VAL A 310 8.00 -27.96 4.11
CA VAL A 310 7.48 -27.23 2.95
C VAL A 310 8.55 -27.11 1.87
N HIS A 311 8.08 -27.07 0.62
CA HIS A 311 8.85 -26.75 -0.57
C HIS A 311 8.33 -25.41 -1.08
N LEU A 312 9.25 -24.47 -1.28
CA LEU A 312 8.99 -23.13 -1.81
C LEU A 312 9.87 -22.91 -3.04
N LYS A 313 9.23 -22.71 -4.21
CA LYS A 313 9.93 -22.37 -5.47
C LYS A 313 9.38 -21.11 -6.05
N LEU A 314 10.25 -20.14 -6.29
CA LEU A 314 9.94 -18.85 -6.91
C LEU A 314 10.90 -18.55 -8.03
N GLU A 315 10.39 -18.08 -9.17
CA GLU A 315 11.15 -17.54 -10.30
C GLU A 315 10.48 -16.25 -10.77
N PHE A 316 11.27 -15.24 -11.07
CA PHE A 316 10.80 -13.94 -11.51
C PHE A 316 11.36 -13.55 -12.87
N ASP A 317 10.60 -12.75 -13.60
CA ASP A 317 11.07 -12.04 -14.79
C ASP A 317 11.65 -10.69 -14.33
N TRP A 318 12.99 -10.64 -14.26
CA TRP A 318 13.77 -9.50 -13.81
C TRP A 318 13.98 -8.49 -14.93
N GLN A 319 12.99 -7.63 -15.19
CA GLN A 319 13.07 -6.64 -16.25
C GLN A 319 13.10 -5.21 -15.73
N ILE A 320 13.73 -4.34 -16.50
CA ILE A 320 13.57 -2.88 -16.40
C ILE A 320 12.27 -2.52 -17.07
N ARG A 321 11.42 -1.76 -16.37
CA ARG A 321 10.10 -1.34 -16.86
C ARG A 321 9.92 0.16 -16.70
N PRO A 322 9.12 0.80 -17.58
CA PRO A 322 8.80 2.22 -17.45
C PRO A 322 7.89 2.46 -16.24
N ALA A 323 8.30 3.38 -15.37
CA ALA A 323 7.46 3.96 -14.31
C ALA A 323 7.12 5.40 -14.73
N HIS A 324 5.83 5.71 -14.79
CA HIS A 324 5.33 7.01 -15.22
C HIS A 324 4.94 7.86 -14.01
N ASN A 325 5.57 9.00 -13.83
CA ASN A 325 5.19 9.99 -12.83
C ASN A 325 4.46 11.14 -13.51
N VAL A 326 3.21 11.38 -13.13
CA VAL A 326 2.42 12.49 -13.66
C VAL A 326 2.62 13.70 -12.76
N ILE A 327 3.29 14.73 -13.28
CA ILE A 327 3.60 15.96 -12.55
C ILE A 327 2.72 17.09 -13.07
N ALA A 328 1.98 17.75 -12.19
CA ALA A 328 1.17 18.91 -12.52
C ALA A 328 1.53 20.09 -11.60
N MET A 329 1.60 21.29 -12.15
CA MET A 329 2.10 22.47 -11.44
C MET A 329 1.18 23.68 -11.60
N VAL A 330 1.10 24.45 -10.52
CA VAL A 330 0.59 25.83 -10.54
C VAL A 330 1.68 26.74 -10.02
N LYS A 331 2.24 27.58 -10.89
CA LYS A 331 3.35 28.48 -10.53
C LYS A 331 2.92 29.51 -9.48
N GLY A 332 3.74 29.68 -8.47
CA GLY A 332 3.55 30.64 -7.40
C GLY A 332 3.63 32.09 -7.90
N SER A 333 2.75 32.97 -7.39
CA SER A 333 2.69 34.40 -7.78
C SER A 333 3.67 35.28 -7.05
N GLN A 334 4.15 34.88 -5.86
CA GLN A 334 5.06 35.67 -5.02
C GLN A 334 6.37 34.94 -4.74
N TYR A 335 6.31 33.63 -4.52
CA TYR A 335 7.46 32.80 -4.15
C TYR A 335 7.52 31.56 -5.07
N PRO A 336 7.81 31.73 -6.38
CA PRO A 336 7.74 30.63 -7.36
C PRO A 336 8.75 29.50 -7.09
N ASP A 337 9.86 29.79 -6.40
CA ASP A 337 10.91 28.84 -6.08
C ASP A 337 10.65 28.07 -4.76
N GLN A 338 9.59 28.43 -4.02
CA GLN A 338 9.12 27.70 -2.85
C GLN A 338 7.97 26.78 -3.26
N TRP A 339 8.15 25.48 -3.05
CA TRP A 339 7.20 24.48 -3.50
C TRP A 339 6.38 23.91 -2.35
N VAL A 340 5.09 23.71 -2.60
CA VAL A 340 4.17 22.90 -1.78
C VAL A 340 3.85 21.69 -2.61
N ILE A 341 4.39 20.54 -2.20
CA ILE A 341 4.26 19.28 -2.93
C ILE A 341 3.19 18.41 -2.30
N ARG A 342 2.27 17.93 -3.14
CA ARG A 342 1.24 16.93 -2.79
C ARG A 342 1.42 15.76 -3.72
N GLY A 343 1.57 14.57 -3.17
CA GLY A 343 1.82 13.37 -3.96
C GLY A 343 1.01 12.18 -3.51
N ASN A 344 0.70 11.30 -4.45
CA ASN A 344 0.17 9.98 -4.23
C ASN A 344 0.56 9.08 -5.40
N HIS A 345 0.95 7.83 -5.13
CA HIS A 345 1.19 6.90 -6.23
C HIS A 345 -0.10 6.48 -6.91
N HIS A 346 -0.01 6.04 -8.18
CA HIS A 346 -1.16 5.65 -8.99
C HIS A 346 -0.99 4.29 -9.66
N ASP A 347 0.11 3.61 -9.43
CA ASP A 347 0.33 2.22 -9.83
C ASP A 347 -0.26 1.27 -8.80
N ALA A 348 -0.84 0.16 -9.22
CA ALA A 348 -1.44 -0.82 -8.33
C ALA A 348 -0.99 -2.25 -8.65
N TRP A 349 -0.92 -3.10 -7.63
CA TRP A 349 -0.63 -4.54 -7.83
C TRP A 349 -1.75 -5.28 -8.55
N VAL A 350 -2.97 -4.81 -8.38
CA VAL A 350 -4.21 -5.32 -8.96
C VAL A 350 -5.09 -4.14 -9.40
N ASN A 351 -6.37 -4.11 -9.07
CA ASN A 351 -7.27 -3.00 -9.43
C ASN A 351 -7.07 -1.73 -8.57
N GLY A 352 -6.59 -1.86 -7.34
CA GLY A 352 -6.10 -0.76 -6.53
C GLY A 352 -7.12 0.30 -6.09
N ALA A 353 -8.40 -0.04 -5.92
CA ALA A 353 -9.44 0.94 -5.59
C ALA A 353 -9.18 1.67 -4.26
N ASP A 354 -8.68 0.93 -3.25
CA ASP A 354 -8.25 1.49 -1.97
C ASP A 354 -6.80 1.98 -2.05
N ASP A 355 -5.87 1.09 -2.28
CA ASP A 355 -4.43 1.37 -2.39
C ASP A 355 -3.96 1.17 -3.86
N PRO A 356 -3.67 2.28 -4.58
CA PRO A 356 -3.48 3.66 -4.13
C PRO A 356 -4.60 4.63 -4.53
N ILE A 357 -5.61 4.19 -5.28
CA ILE A 357 -6.49 5.08 -6.04
C ILE A 357 -7.38 5.95 -5.14
N SER A 358 -7.72 5.52 -3.92
CA SER A 358 -8.47 6.36 -2.99
C SER A 358 -7.73 7.67 -2.69
N GLY A 359 -6.42 7.59 -2.42
CA GLY A 359 -5.56 8.76 -2.20
C GLY A 359 -5.35 9.59 -3.47
N MET A 360 -5.12 8.94 -4.62
CA MET A 360 -4.96 9.65 -5.90
C MET A 360 -6.24 10.38 -6.32
N ALA A 361 -7.41 9.81 -6.08
CA ALA A 361 -8.70 10.46 -6.36
C ALA A 361 -8.92 11.70 -5.50
N ALA A 362 -8.52 11.66 -4.23
CA ALA A 362 -8.57 12.82 -3.33
C ALA A 362 -7.61 13.93 -3.80
N LEU A 363 -6.39 13.57 -4.21
CA LEU A 363 -5.41 14.51 -4.77
C LEU A 363 -5.91 15.13 -6.08
N LEU A 364 -6.55 14.35 -6.94
CA LEU A 364 -7.13 14.83 -8.19
C LEU A 364 -8.28 15.81 -7.95
N GLU A 365 -9.09 15.58 -6.93
CA GLU A 365 -10.17 16.47 -6.52
C GLU A 365 -9.62 17.79 -5.92
N GLU A 366 -8.56 17.72 -5.13
CA GLU A 366 -7.85 18.90 -4.66
C GLU A 366 -7.34 19.76 -5.83
N ALA A 367 -6.71 19.13 -6.82
CA ALA A 367 -6.22 19.81 -8.02
C ALA A 367 -7.36 20.42 -8.84
N TYR A 368 -8.52 19.76 -8.94
CA TYR A 368 -9.72 20.33 -9.54
C TYR A 368 -10.17 21.58 -8.83
N ALA A 369 -10.31 21.56 -7.50
CA ALA A 369 -10.73 22.72 -6.71
C ALA A 369 -9.76 23.89 -6.84
N VAL A 370 -8.45 23.62 -6.89
CA VAL A 370 -7.42 24.64 -7.19
C VAL A 370 -7.63 25.23 -8.59
N GLY A 371 -7.91 24.39 -9.60
CA GLY A 371 -8.22 24.83 -10.95
C GLY A 371 -9.45 25.77 -11.01
N GLU A 372 -10.50 25.46 -10.26
CA GLU A 372 -11.70 26.30 -10.18
C GLU A 372 -11.41 27.65 -9.50
N LEU A 373 -10.60 27.66 -8.43
CA LEU A 373 -10.14 28.91 -7.82
C LEU A 373 -9.32 29.76 -8.81
N MET A 374 -8.48 29.13 -9.62
CA MET A 374 -7.68 29.83 -10.63
C MET A 374 -8.55 30.57 -11.66
N LYS A 375 -9.75 30.03 -11.99
CA LYS A 375 -10.71 30.69 -12.90
C LYS A 375 -11.26 32.00 -12.31
N THR A 376 -11.28 32.14 -10.97
CA THR A 376 -11.68 33.39 -10.29
C THR A 376 -10.59 34.46 -10.24
N GLY A 377 -9.42 34.20 -10.84
CA GLY A 377 -8.24 35.10 -10.79
C GLY A 377 -7.32 34.82 -9.59
N TRP A 378 -7.65 33.90 -8.70
CA TRP A 378 -6.76 33.52 -7.61
C TRP A 378 -5.51 32.78 -8.12
N ARG A 379 -4.39 33.00 -7.45
CA ARG A 379 -3.14 32.26 -7.67
C ARG A 379 -2.49 31.95 -6.33
N PRO A 380 -1.89 30.76 -6.16
CA PRO A 380 -1.13 30.44 -4.96
C PRO A 380 0.08 31.38 -4.83
N LYS A 381 0.48 31.71 -3.62
CA LYS A 381 1.70 32.49 -3.39
C LYS A 381 2.95 31.69 -3.69
N ARG A 382 2.95 30.42 -3.34
CA ARG A 382 4.01 29.42 -3.62
C ARG A 382 3.60 28.51 -4.76
N THR A 383 4.56 27.91 -5.44
CA THR A 383 4.28 26.92 -6.46
C THR A 383 3.66 25.67 -5.81
N MET A 384 2.52 25.25 -6.31
CA MET A 384 1.89 23.97 -5.93
C MET A 384 2.28 22.92 -6.97
N VAL A 385 2.71 21.76 -6.48
CA VAL A 385 3.09 20.60 -7.31
C VAL A 385 2.24 19.40 -6.88
N PHE A 386 1.56 18.81 -7.84
CA PHE A 386 0.81 17.55 -7.69
C PHE A 386 1.57 16.46 -8.43
N CYS A 387 1.87 15.31 -7.78
CA CYS A 387 2.66 14.22 -8.35
C CYS A 387 2.21 12.84 -7.87
#